data_b72fc7715ccdc8d8831aeb940e3613ab
#
_entry.id   b72fc7715ccdc8d8831aeb940e3613ab
#
_cell.length_a   1.000
_cell.length_b   1.000
_cell.length_c   1.000
_cell.angle_alpha   90.00
_cell.angle_beta   90.00
_cell.angle_gamma   90.00
#
_symmetry.space_group_name_H-M   'P 1'
#
loop_
_entity.id
_entity.type
_entity.pdbx_description
1 polymer ?
#
loop_
_entity_poly.entity_id
_entity_poly.type
_entity_poly.pdbx_seq_one_letter_code
_entity_poly.pdbx_strand_id
1 'polypeptide(L)'
;MASTFRFVWDGNVLLLETFKKDNSENTELTTWVFEGFVPTAKLVNGKAYSIISDHLGTPILAVDSEGNEVCNRQLDIYGRVKREIKASSLGDDIRPFIPFLYQGQYYDFETNLAYNRYRYYSPETGAYISQDPIGLAGGNPTLYGYVFDPNSWIDPLGLSGRGGAKHKEIQEQLRDDLKGLGKNVGTEGQIKLKNDKSRFGDVVVYADDKKKQILEVHQIGDMRTRGGFRPSSRERGAIMDIREALGDNVRIVFHDKKGQVTLIDPDKADDWKEPSKKHRKNSC
;
A
#
# COMPACT_ATOMS: atom_id res chain seq x y z
N MET A 1 11.54 -27.21 -21.87
CA MET A 1 10.31 -27.98 -21.60
C MET A 1 9.23 -26.96 -21.30
N ALA A 2 8.11 -27.00 -21.99
CA ALA A 2 7.02 -26.09 -21.71
C ALA A 2 6.31 -26.52 -20.40
N SER A 3 5.71 -25.57 -19.72
CA SER A 3 4.95 -25.78 -18.49
C SER A 3 3.78 -24.80 -18.46
N THR A 4 2.76 -25.14 -17.72
CA THR A 4 1.56 -24.33 -17.61
C THR A 4 1.33 -23.92 -16.16
N PHE A 5 1.21 -22.61 -15.93
CA PHE A 5 0.73 -22.01 -14.68
C PHE A 5 -0.72 -21.55 -14.85
N ARG A 6 -1.52 -21.74 -13.79
CA ARG A 6 -2.83 -21.11 -13.67
C ARG A 6 -2.96 -20.49 -12.30
N PHE A 7 -3.52 -19.30 -12.23
CA PHE A 7 -3.67 -18.50 -11.02
C PHE A 7 -5.14 -18.21 -10.74
N VAL A 8 -5.54 -18.33 -9.48
CA VAL A 8 -6.85 -17.89 -9.00
C VAL A 8 -6.62 -16.80 -7.95
N TRP A 9 -7.23 -15.66 -8.18
CA TRP A 9 -7.08 -14.48 -7.35
C TRP A 9 -8.35 -14.25 -6.52
N ASP A 10 -8.17 -13.87 -5.26
CA ASP A 10 -9.21 -13.29 -4.42
C ASP A 10 -8.94 -11.78 -4.33
N GLY A 11 -9.73 -11.00 -5.06
CA GLY A 11 -9.48 -9.57 -5.22
C GLY A 11 -8.06 -9.27 -5.73
N ASN A 12 -7.20 -8.82 -4.82
CA ASN A 12 -5.83 -8.41 -5.15
C ASN A 12 -4.74 -9.38 -4.68
N VAL A 13 -5.09 -10.49 -4.06
CA VAL A 13 -4.13 -11.49 -3.58
C VAL A 13 -4.28 -12.82 -4.30
N LEU A 14 -3.18 -13.54 -4.45
CA LEU A 14 -3.15 -14.85 -5.09
C LEU A 14 -3.63 -15.91 -4.10
N LEU A 15 -4.77 -16.56 -4.39
CA LEU A 15 -5.33 -17.61 -3.55
C LEU A 15 -4.78 -18.98 -3.91
N LEU A 16 -4.82 -19.33 -5.20
CA LEU A 16 -4.40 -20.65 -5.70
C LEU A 16 -3.48 -20.48 -6.90
N GLU A 17 -2.51 -21.37 -6.97
CA GLU A 17 -1.65 -21.52 -8.14
C GLU A 17 -1.56 -23.01 -8.51
N THR A 18 -1.69 -23.33 -9.78
CA THR A 18 -1.45 -24.67 -10.28
C THR A 18 -0.28 -24.66 -11.23
N PHE A 19 0.57 -25.68 -11.11
CA PHE A 19 1.71 -25.88 -11.98
C PHE A 19 1.66 -27.27 -12.59
N LYS A 20 1.80 -27.36 -13.91
CA LYS A 20 1.85 -28.62 -14.65
C LYS A 20 2.97 -28.57 -15.68
N LYS A 21 3.86 -29.58 -15.66
CA LYS A 21 4.83 -29.83 -16.74
C LYS A 21 4.12 -30.53 -17.89
N ASP A 22 4.41 -30.17 -19.14
CA ASP A 22 3.70 -30.66 -20.31
C ASP A 22 3.65 -32.21 -20.44
N ASN A 23 4.70 -32.86 -19.96
CA ASN A 23 4.78 -34.35 -20.06
C ASN A 23 4.45 -35.04 -18.72
N SER A 24 3.79 -34.33 -17.79
CA SER A 24 3.38 -34.87 -16.49
C SER A 24 1.86 -34.98 -16.42
N GLU A 25 1.34 -36.07 -15.92
CA GLU A 25 -0.07 -36.19 -15.54
C GLU A 25 -0.37 -35.45 -14.23
N ASN A 26 0.66 -35.21 -13.41
CA ASN A 26 0.52 -34.60 -12.11
C ASN A 26 0.46 -33.06 -12.24
N THR A 27 -0.53 -32.49 -11.59
CA THR A 27 -0.66 -31.04 -11.38
C THR A 27 -0.37 -30.73 -9.92
N GLU A 28 0.59 -29.88 -9.68
CA GLU A 28 0.85 -29.36 -8.34
C GLU A 28 -0.13 -28.22 -8.05
N LEU A 29 -0.80 -28.30 -6.90
CA LEU A 29 -1.68 -27.25 -6.39
C LEU A 29 -1.03 -26.61 -5.18
N THR A 30 -0.83 -25.32 -5.25
CA THR A 30 -0.40 -24.48 -4.12
C THR A 30 -1.53 -23.55 -3.70
N THR A 31 -1.82 -23.52 -2.41
CA THR A 31 -2.72 -22.54 -1.79
C THR A 31 -1.91 -21.58 -0.96
N TRP A 32 -2.19 -20.30 -1.12
CA TRP A 32 -1.60 -19.23 -0.34
C TRP A 32 -2.60 -18.64 0.65
N VAL A 33 -2.16 -18.33 1.85
CA VAL A 33 -2.94 -17.63 2.86
C VAL A 33 -2.33 -16.27 3.11
N PHE A 34 -3.16 -15.24 3.13
CA PHE A 34 -2.72 -13.86 3.31
C PHE A 34 -3.44 -13.20 4.47
N GLU A 35 -2.75 -12.27 5.12
CA GLU A 35 -3.32 -11.23 5.96
C GLU A 35 -3.12 -9.88 5.24
N GLY A 36 -4.21 -9.36 4.63
CA GLY A 36 -4.08 -8.27 3.66
C GLY A 36 -3.22 -8.67 2.47
N PHE A 37 -2.09 -7.99 2.26
CA PHE A 37 -1.12 -8.33 1.21
C PHE A 37 0.09 -9.14 1.71
N VAL A 38 0.11 -9.50 2.99
CA VAL A 38 1.22 -10.25 3.60
C VAL A 38 0.95 -11.75 3.51
N PRO A 39 1.76 -12.54 2.81
CA PRO A 39 1.60 -13.99 2.81
C PRO A 39 1.99 -14.56 4.18
N THR A 40 1.11 -15.37 4.77
CA THR A 40 1.29 -15.96 6.10
C THR A 40 1.47 -17.47 6.08
N ALA A 41 0.93 -18.15 5.06
CA ALA A 41 1.14 -19.58 4.89
C ALA A 41 1.12 -20.02 3.43
N LYS A 42 1.79 -21.16 3.17
CA LYS A 42 1.78 -21.90 1.91
C LYS A 42 1.35 -23.34 2.19
N LEU A 43 0.37 -23.84 1.44
CA LEU A 43 -0.04 -25.23 1.47
C LEU A 43 0.23 -25.84 0.10
N VAL A 44 1.03 -26.89 0.04
CA VAL A 44 1.37 -27.59 -1.21
C VAL A 44 1.64 -29.05 -0.95
N ASN A 45 1.10 -29.93 -1.80
CA ASN A 45 1.30 -31.38 -1.72
C ASN A 45 0.97 -31.98 -0.33
N GLY A 46 -0.10 -31.47 0.32
CA GLY A 46 -0.53 -31.92 1.64
C GLY A 46 0.35 -31.42 2.82
N LYS A 47 1.35 -30.58 2.56
CA LYS A 47 2.20 -29.96 3.55
C LYS A 47 1.85 -28.50 3.75
N ALA A 48 1.90 -28.02 4.99
CA ALA A 48 1.72 -26.63 5.36
C ALA A 48 3.05 -26.01 5.81
N TYR A 49 3.28 -24.78 5.38
CA TYR A 49 4.45 -23.99 5.74
C TYR A 49 4.01 -22.63 6.24
N SER A 50 4.53 -22.20 7.37
CA SER A 50 4.34 -20.84 7.86
C SER A 50 5.33 -19.91 7.18
N ILE A 51 4.84 -18.75 6.73
CA ILE A 51 5.66 -17.72 6.10
C ILE A 51 5.90 -16.60 7.10
N ILE A 52 7.16 -16.24 7.29
CA ILE A 52 7.57 -15.18 8.19
C ILE A 52 8.09 -14.03 7.34
N SER A 53 7.55 -12.85 7.61
CA SER A 53 7.87 -11.62 6.88
C SER A 53 8.63 -10.63 7.74
N ASP A 54 9.31 -9.69 7.10
CA ASP A 54 9.93 -8.54 7.74
C ASP A 54 8.91 -7.49 8.20
N HIS A 55 9.38 -6.35 8.68
CA HIS A 55 8.55 -5.24 9.17
C HIS A 55 7.70 -4.55 8.10
N LEU A 56 7.99 -4.76 6.81
CA LEU A 56 7.22 -4.29 5.67
C LEU A 56 6.29 -5.36 5.09
N GLY A 57 6.24 -6.55 5.71
CA GLY A 57 5.47 -7.68 5.19
C GLY A 57 6.12 -8.39 4.00
N THR A 58 7.41 -8.16 3.75
CA THR A 58 8.18 -8.90 2.74
C THR A 58 8.54 -10.28 3.29
N PRO A 59 8.14 -11.38 2.65
CA PRO A 59 8.41 -12.71 3.16
C PRO A 59 9.90 -13.07 3.02
N ILE A 60 10.52 -13.47 4.14
CA ILE A 60 11.95 -13.75 4.24
C ILE A 60 12.26 -15.18 4.65
N LEU A 61 11.32 -15.88 5.27
CA LEU A 61 11.54 -17.20 5.83
C LEU A 61 10.28 -18.06 5.67
N ALA A 62 10.46 -19.35 5.37
CA ALA A 62 9.42 -20.36 5.50
C ALA A 62 9.87 -21.46 6.43
N VAL A 63 8.96 -21.91 7.30
CA VAL A 63 9.17 -23.03 8.24
C VAL A 63 8.10 -24.11 8.04
N ASP A 64 8.48 -25.37 8.25
CA ASP A 64 7.55 -26.50 8.21
C ASP A 64 6.74 -26.62 9.53
N SER A 65 5.89 -27.66 9.60
CA SER A 65 5.06 -27.94 10.79
C SER A 65 5.88 -28.33 12.04
N GLU A 66 7.14 -28.68 11.89
CA GLU A 66 8.05 -29.03 12.99
C GLU A 66 8.90 -27.82 13.42
N GLY A 67 8.79 -26.69 12.70
CA GLY A 67 9.56 -25.48 12.96
C GLY A 67 10.93 -25.45 12.28
N ASN A 68 11.23 -26.39 11.38
CA ASN A 68 12.49 -26.37 10.63
C ASN A 68 12.42 -25.34 9.50
N GLU A 69 13.52 -24.62 9.31
CA GLU A 69 13.67 -23.71 8.18
C GLU A 69 13.72 -24.48 6.85
N VAL A 70 12.79 -24.21 5.95
CA VAL A 70 12.75 -24.82 4.61
C VAL A 70 13.14 -23.87 3.50
N CYS A 71 12.99 -22.58 3.70
CA CYS A 71 13.45 -21.55 2.79
C CYS A 71 13.83 -20.30 3.59
N ASN A 72 15.03 -19.80 3.38
CA ASN A 72 15.52 -18.56 4.01
C ASN A 72 16.13 -17.68 2.92
N ARG A 73 15.71 -16.43 2.81
CA ARG A 73 16.17 -15.53 1.77
C ARG A 73 16.49 -14.14 2.28
N GLN A 74 17.44 -13.52 1.59
CA GLN A 74 17.82 -12.13 1.79
C GLN A 74 17.58 -11.35 0.50
N LEU A 75 16.86 -10.25 0.62
CA LEU A 75 16.61 -9.32 -0.48
C LEU A 75 17.46 -8.06 -0.29
N ASP A 76 17.78 -7.39 -1.42
CA ASP A 76 18.32 -6.03 -1.36
C ASP A 76 17.18 -4.99 -1.28
N ILE A 77 17.56 -3.72 -1.23
CA ILE A 77 16.62 -2.59 -1.14
C ILE A 77 15.71 -2.44 -2.37
N TYR A 78 15.97 -3.17 -3.45
CA TYR A 78 15.14 -3.20 -4.65
C TYR A 78 14.29 -4.46 -4.74
N GLY A 79 14.31 -5.31 -3.69
CA GLY A 79 13.56 -6.58 -3.66
C GLY A 79 14.21 -7.71 -4.45
N ARG A 80 15.43 -7.52 -4.99
CA ARG A 80 16.17 -8.58 -5.66
C ARG A 80 16.68 -9.59 -4.63
N VAL A 81 16.43 -10.88 -4.88
CA VAL A 81 16.91 -11.96 -4.02
C VAL A 81 18.43 -12.08 -4.17
N LYS A 82 19.17 -11.69 -3.14
CA LYS A 82 20.66 -11.80 -3.07
C LYS A 82 21.10 -13.19 -2.68
N ARG A 83 20.34 -13.83 -1.83
CA ARG A 83 20.64 -15.17 -1.32
C ARG A 83 19.32 -15.87 -1.01
N GLU A 84 19.21 -17.12 -1.44
CA GLU A 84 18.14 -18.03 -1.06
C GLU A 84 18.76 -19.36 -0.66
N ILE A 85 18.40 -19.87 0.51
CA ILE A 85 18.79 -21.19 0.99
C ILE A 85 17.50 -21.98 1.07
N LYS A 86 17.43 -23.09 0.33
CA LYS A 86 16.32 -24.05 0.36
C LYS A 86 16.78 -25.33 1.05
N ALA A 87 15.90 -25.91 1.85
CA ALA A 87 16.15 -27.24 2.42
C ALA A 87 16.21 -28.29 1.31
N SER A 88 17.08 -29.29 1.45
CA SER A 88 17.21 -30.40 0.47
C SER A 88 15.90 -31.15 0.24
N SER A 89 14.99 -31.12 1.21
CA SER A 89 13.65 -31.71 1.13
C SER A 89 12.74 -31.07 0.08
N LEU A 90 13.07 -29.85 -0.43
CA LEU A 90 12.35 -29.16 -1.48
C LEU A 90 12.82 -29.54 -2.88
N GLY A 91 13.92 -30.31 -3.00
CA GLY A 91 14.50 -30.72 -4.29
C GLY A 91 15.14 -29.56 -5.06
N ASP A 92 15.53 -29.84 -6.31
CA ASP A 92 16.22 -28.91 -7.21
C ASP A 92 15.25 -28.11 -8.08
N ASP A 93 14.11 -27.69 -7.53
CA ASP A 93 13.16 -26.88 -8.29
C ASP A 93 13.73 -25.45 -8.49
N ILE A 94 13.80 -25.03 -9.76
CA ILE A 94 14.28 -23.70 -10.14
C ILE A 94 13.27 -22.60 -9.78
N ARG A 95 12.01 -22.97 -9.55
CA ARG A 95 10.98 -22.02 -9.13
C ARG A 95 11.30 -21.50 -7.73
N PRO A 96 11.07 -20.21 -7.45
CA PRO A 96 11.18 -19.71 -6.10
C PRO A 96 10.17 -20.42 -5.18
N PHE A 97 10.60 -20.84 -4.00
CA PHE A 97 9.69 -21.44 -3.03
C PHE A 97 8.66 -20.42 -2.53
N ILE A 98 9.07 -19.17 -2.40
CA ILE A 98 8.24 -18.02 -2.07
C ILE A 98 8.32 -17.04 -3.26
N PRO A 99 7.30 -16.94 -4.13
CA PRO A 99 7.36 -16.08 -5.32
C PRO A 99 6.99 -14.61 -5.03
N PHE A 100 6.83 -14.21 -3.78
CA PHE A 100 6.45 -12.84 -3.43
C PHE A 100 7.70 -12.02 -3.07
N LEU A 101 7.77 -10.78 -3.56
CA LEU A 101 8.75 -9.77 -3.17
C LEU A 101 8.11 -8.81 -2.17
N TYR A 102 7.99 -7.51 -2.50
CA TYR A 102 7.23 -6.59 -1.66
C TYR A 102 5.73 -6.89 -1.70
N GLN A 103 4.98 -6.35 -0.77
CA GLN A 103 3.53 -6.54 -0.73
C GLN A 103 2.87 -6.21 -2.09
N GLY A 104 2.02 -7.10 -2.57
CA GLY A 104 1.33 -6.99 -3.86
C GLY A 104 2.15 -7.47 -5.07
N GLN A 105 3.42 -7.88 -4.87
CA GLN A 105 4.31 -8.32 -5.94
C GLN A 105 4.40 -9.86 -6.01
N TYR A 106 4.13 -10.40 -7.20
CA TYR A 106 4.40 -11.80 -7.55
C TYR A 106 5.56 -11.85 -8.54
N TYR A 107 6.67 -12.48 -8.16
CA TYR A 107 7.87 -12.59 -8.97
C TYR A 107 7.73 -13.70 -10.01
N ASP A 108 7.79 -13.30 -11.26
CA ASP A 108 7.87 -14.20 -12.41
C ASP A 108 9.35 -14.47 -12.72
N PHE A 109 9.78 -15.68 -12.40
CA PHE A 109 11.18 -16.09 -12.56
C PHE A 109 11.58 -16.30 -14.04
N GLU A 110 10.60 -16.42 -14.96
CA GLU A 110 10.87 -16.55 -16.39
C GLU A 110 11.23 -15.22 -17.03
N THR A 111 10.58 -14.15 -16.59
CA THR A 111 10.84 -12.78 -17.09
C THR A 111 11.75 -11.96 -16.21
N ASN A 112 12.04 -12.41 -14.98
CA ASN A 112 12.73 -11.66 -13.93
C ASN A 112 12.04 -10.35 -13.53
N LEU A 113 10.72 -10.28 -13.71
CA LEU A 113 9.89 -9.15 -13.33
C LEU A 113 8.95 -9.54 -12.19
N ALA A 114 8.49 -8.56 -11.42
CA ALA A 114 7.43 -8.77 -10.45
C ALA A 114 6.12 -8.17 -10.98
N TYR A 115 5.10 -9.03 -11.15
CA TYR A 115 3.74 -8.59 -11.42
C TYR A 115 3.18 -7.88 -10.19
N ASN A 116 2.85 -6.61 -10.32
CA ASN A 116 2.32 -5.75 -9.26
C ASN A 116 1.00 -5.10 -9.71
N ARG A 117 -0.01 -5.92 -9.96
CA ARG A 117 -1.36 -5.55 -10.40
C ARG A 117 -1.40 -4.68 -11.66
N TYR A 118 -1.24 -3.37 -11.53
CA TYR A 118 -1.35 -2.42 -12.65
C TYR A 118 -0.05 -2.23 -13.41
N ARG A 119 1.09 -2.66 -12.84
CA ARG A 119 2.42 -2.51 -13.46
C ARG A 119 3.29 -3.76 -13.24
N TYR A 120 4.31 -3.88 -14.04
CA TYR A 120 5.42 -4.79 -13.77
C TYR A 120 6.60 -4.03 -13.19
N TYR A 121 7.15 -4.56 -12.11
CA TYR A 121 8.31 -4.03 -11.42
C TYR A 121 9.56 -4.82 -11.77
N SER A 122 10.68 -4.13 -12.00
CA SER A 122 11.99 -4.75 -12.21
C SER A 122 12.84 -4.65 -10.94
N PRO A 123 13.09 -5.76 -10.23
CA PRO A 123 14.00 -5.76 -9.10
C PRO A 123 15.44 -5.39 -9.48
N GLU A 124 15.83 -5.58 -10.75
CA GLU A 124 17.15 -5.24 -11.24
C GLU A 124 17.38 -3.72 -11.29
N THR A 125 16.37 -2.97 -11.69
CA THR A 125 16.44 -1.50 -11.80
C THR A 125 15.84 -0.76 -10.63
N GLY A 126 15.05 -1.43 -9.77
CA GLY A 126 14.31 -0.81 -8.67
C GLY A 126 13.14 0.07 -9.12
N ALA A 127 12.62 -0.16 -10.34
CA ALA A 127 11.60 0.68 -10.96
C ALA A 127 10.55 -0.14 -11.72
N TYR A 128 9.42 0.47 -12.01
CA TYR A 128 8.43 -0.10 -12.94
C TYR A 128 8.91 0.00 -14.39
N ILE A 129 8.51 -0.96 -15.23
CA ILE A 129 8.87 -0.96 -16.66
C ILE A 129 7.87 -0.18 -17.51
N SER A 130 6.76 0.28 -16.93
CA SER A 130 5.75 1.12 -17.58
C SER A 130 5.44 2.36 -16.75
N GLN A 131 4.90 3.38 -17.41
CA GLN A 131 4.46 4.60 -16.74
C GLN A 131 3.31 4.31 -15.77
N ASP A 132 3.20 5.13 -14.74
CA ASP A 132 2.07 5.07 -13.82
C ASP A 132 0.77 5.39 -14.56
N PRO A 133 -0.25 4.48 -14.54
CA PRO A 133 -1.53 4.74 -15.19
C PRO A 133 -2.27 5.98 -14.65
N ILE A 134 -1.99 6.37 -13.41
CA ILE A 134 -2.53 7.59 -12.81
C ILE A 134 -1.58 8.79 -12.91
N GLY A 135 -0.44 8.61 -13.59
CA GLY A 135 0.55 9.65 -13.83
C GLY A 135 1.10 10.26 -12.54
N LEU A 136 1.32 11.56 -12.54
CA LEU A 136 1.84 12.28 -11.37
C LEU A 136 0.84 12.32 -10.18
N ALA A 137 -0.41 11.91 -10.36
CA ALA A 137 -1.36 11.75 -9.27
C ALA A 137 -0.92 10.65 -8.27
N GLY A 138 -0.10 9.69 -8.71
CA GLY A 138 0.56 8.72 -7.85
C GLY A 138 1.53 9.31 -6.81
N GLY A 139 1.82 10.60 -6.88
CA GLY A 139 2.65 11.32 -5.91
C GLY A 139 4.15 11.05 -6.03
N ASN A 140 4.58 10.26 -7.02
CA ASN A 140 5.98 10.04 -7.33
C ASN A 140 6.46 11.08 -8.36
N PRO A 141 7.62 11.72 -8.17
CA PRO A 141 8.15 12.69 -9.15
C PRO A 141 8.55 12.05 -10.47
N THR A 142 8.72 10.73 -10.50
CA THR A 142 8.99 9.97 -11.73
C THR A 142 7.83 9.01 -12.04
N LEU A 143 7.47 8.91 -13.31
CA LEU A 143 6.37 8.04 -13.75
C LEU A 143 6.69 6.53 -13.62
N TYR A 144 7.96 6.19 -13.43
CA TYR A 144 8.45 4.81 -13.34
C TYR A 144 8.90 4.43 -11.92
N GLY A 145 8.92 5.37 -10.98
CA GLY A 145 9.40 5.12 -9.62
C GLY A 145 8.48 4.16 -8.86
N TYR A 146 9.08 3.30 -8.01
CA TYR A 146 8.35 2.44 -7.10
C TYR A 146 7.84 3.29 -5.92
N VAL A 147 8.66 3.53 -4.91
CA VAL A 147 8.33 4.38 -3.75
C VAL A 147 9.51 5.29 -3.43
N PHE A 148 9.26 6.33 -2.65
CA PHE A 148 10.33 7.26 -2.25
C PHE A 148 11.36 6.61 -1.32
N ASP A 149 10.91 5.77 -0.38
CA ASP A 149 11.79 5.06 0.56
C ASP A 149 11.33 3.61 0.70
N PRO A 150 12.00 2.65 0.04
CA PRO A 150 11.64 1.24 0.07
C PRO A 150 11.89 0.56 1.42
N ASN A 151 12.53 1.23 2.39
CA ASN A 151 12.69 0.70 3.74
C ASN A 151 11.50 0.99 4.65
N SER A 152 10.58 1.86 4.22
CA SER A 152 9.44 2.28 5.05
C SER A 152 8.12 2.38 4.27
N TRP A 153 8.16 2.30 2.95
CA TRP A 153 7.00 2.44 2.09
C TRP A 153 6.84 1.25 1.16
N ILE A 154 5.59 0.95 0.83
CA ILE A 154 5.22 -0.11 -0.13
C ILE A 154 4.18 0.42 -1.11
N ASP A 155 4.11 -0.21 -2.29
CA ASP A 155 3.11 0.05 -3.33
C ASP A 155 2.40 -1.25 -3.74
N PRO A 156 1.41 -1.73 -2.97
CA PRO A 156 0.79 -3.03 -3.21
C PRO A 156 0.03 -3.16 -4.53
N LEU A 157 -0.37 -2.04 -5.13
CA LEU A 157 -1.17 -2.04 -6.36
C LEU A 157 -0.36 -1.65 -7.60
N GLY A 158 0.88 -1.20 -7.45
CA GLY A 158 1.61 -0.64 -8.58
C GLY A 158 1.05 0.70 -9.04
N LEU A 159 0.47 1.44 -8.11
CA LEU A 159 -0.03 2.80 -8.28
C LEU A 159 0.57 3.61 -7.14
N SER A 160 1.82 4.02 -7.26
CA SER A 160 2.52 4.75 -6.20
C SER A 160 1.70 5.98 -5.82
N GLY A 161 0.88 5.84 -4.80
CA GLY A 161 0.02 6.87 -4.28
C GLY A 161 0.63 7.50 -3.03
N ARG A 162 0.08 8.63 -2.63
CA ARG A 162 0.36 9.26 -1.35
C ARG A 162 -0.08 8.33 -0.22
N GLY A 163 0.83 7.99 0.66
CA GLY A 163 0.57 7.19 1.85
C GLY A 163 0.95 5.70 1.69
N GLY A 164 1.47 5.11 2.77
CA GLY A 164 1.79 3.68 2.84
C GLY A 164 0.55 2.79 2.80
N ALA A 165 0.75 1.47 2.80
CA ALA A 165 -0.34 0.48 2.74
C ALA A 165 -1.47 0.75 3.73
N LYS A 166 -1.13 1.14 4.95
CA LYS A 166 -2.13 1.46 5.99
C LYS A 166 -3.01 2.66 5.64
N HIS A 167 -2.47 3.66 4.93
CA HIS A 167 -3.26 4.80 4.45
C HIS A 167 -4.28 4.34 3.39
N LYS A 168 -3.85 3.52 2.43
CA LYS A 168 -4.73 3.00 1.36
C LYS A 168 -5.79 2.05 1.92
N GLU A 169 -5.42 1.17 2.84
CA GLU A 169 -6.35 0.29 3.53
C GLU A 169 -7.48 1.08 4.19
N ILE A 170 -7.14 2.11 4.97
CA ILE A 170 -8.12 2.99 5.62
C ILE A 170 -8.95 3.75 4.56
N GLN A 171 -8.32 4.22 3.49
CA GLN A 171 -9.00 4.93 2.40
C GLN A 171 -10.03 4.04 1.69
N GLU A 172 -9.68 2.80 1.38
CA GLU A 172 -10.57 1.83 0.72
C GLU A 172 -11.72 1.43 1.65
N GLN A 173 -11.43 1.07 2.89
CA GLN A 173 -12.45 0.72 3.88
C GLN A 173 -13.42 1.87 4.10
N LEU A 174 -12.92 3.08 4.31
CA LEU A 174 -13.74 4.27 4.50
C LEU A 174 -14.63 4.57 3.29
N ARG A 175 -14.08 4.42 2.08
CA ARG A 175 -14.84 4.57 0.83
C ARG A 175 -16.02 3.58 0.79
N ASP A 176 -15.77 2.32 1.12
CA ASP A 176 -16.76 1.26 1.03
C ASP A 176 -17.82 1.40 2.14
N ASP A 177 -17.42 1.78 3.35
CA ASP A 177 -18.33 2.10 4.44
C ASP A 177 -19.27 3.26 4.08
N LEU A 178 -18.72 4.35 3.53
CA LEU A 178 -19.53 5.50 3.11
C LEU A 178 -20.46 5.19 1.94
N LYS A 179 -20.03 4.36 0.99
CA LYS A 179 -20.89 3.84 -0.09
C LYS A 179 -22.00 2.95 0.45
N GLY A 180 -21.71 2.10 1.44
CA GLY A 180 -22.70 1.28 2.13
C GLY A 180 -23.79 2.11 2.83
N LEU A 181 -23.47 3.34 3.23
CA LEU A 181 -24.41 4.33 3.76
C LEU A 181 -25.16 5.12 2.66
N GLY A 182 -25.02 4.73 1.39
CA GLY A 182 -25.66 5.40 0.26
C GLY A 182 -25.05 6.75 -0.13
N LYS A 183 -23.84 7.07 0.33
CA LYS A 183 -23.16 8.33 -0.03
C LYS A 183 -22.46 8.20 -1.39
N ASN A 184 -22.41 9.33 -2.11
CA ASN A 184 -21.68 9.44 -3.36
C ASN A 184 -20.21 9.79 -3.06
N VAL A 185 -19.29 8.84 -3.28
CA VAL A 185 -17.92 8.90 -2.77
C VAL A 185 -16.91 8.83 -3.91
N GLY A 186 -15.90 9.70 -3.85
CA GLY A 186 -14.68 9.62 -4.66
C GLY A 186 -13.42 9.53 -3.77
N THR A 187 -12.37 8.94 -4.31
CA THR A 187 -11.04 8.95 -3.71
C THR A 187 -10.16 9.96 -4.45
N GLU A 188 -9.15 10.53 -3.74
CA GLU A 188 -8.21 11.51 -4.32
C GLU A 188 -8.94 12.71 -5.00
N GLY A 189 -9.99 13.20 -4.37
CA GLY A 189 -10.78 14.32 -4.89
C GLY A 189 -9.97 15.61 -4.94
N GLN A 190 -9.80 16.20 -6.14
CA GLN A 190 -9.07 17.45 -6.31
C GLN A 190 -9.87 18.64 -5.80
N ILE A 191 -9.27 19.46 -4.96
CA ILE A 191 -9.81 20.68 -4.38
C ILE A 191 -8.94 21.85 -4.85
N LYS A 192 -9.48 22.74 -5.64
CA LYS A 192 -8.79 23.96 -6.11
C LYS A 192 -8.69 24.99 -4.99
N LEU A 193 -7.52 25.55 -4.80
CA LEU A 193 -7.26 26.62 -3.84
C LEU A 193 -7.32 27.99 -4.50
N LYS A 194 -7.48 29.05 -3.71
CA LYS A 194 -7.56 30.45 -4.20
C LYS A 194 -6.28 30.92 -4.91
N ASN A 195 -5.14 30.22 -4.72
CA ASN A 195 -3.84 30.55 -5.31
C ASN A 195 -3.48 29.68 -6.54
N ASP A 196 -4.47 29.14 -7.24
CA ASP A 196 -4.36 28.23 -8.39
C ASP A 196 -3.66 26.90 -8.09
N LYS A 197 -3.29 26.64 -6.83
CA LYS A 197 -2.80 25.33 -6.39
C LYS A 197 -3.97 24.39 -6.14
N SER A 198 -3.66 23.12 -5.95
CA SER A 198 -4.64 22.11 -5.60
C SER A 198 -4.23 21.35 -4.35
N ARG A 199 -5.21 20.93 -3.58
CA ARG A 199 -5.11 19.88 -2.57
C ARG A 199 -5.97 18.69 -2.98
N PHE A 200 -5.73 17.55 -2.38
CA PHE A 200 -6.53 16.36 -2.61
C PHE A 200 -7.11 15.89 -1.28
N GLY A 201 -8.41 15.61 -1.29
CA GLY A 201 -9.06 14.90 -0.20
C GLY A 201 -8.86 13.39 -0.42
N ASP A 202 -8.42 12.67 0.59
CA ASP A 202 -8.16 11.23 0.45
C ASP A 202 -9.45 10.46 0.13
N VAL A 203 -10.56 10.81 0.81
CA VAL A 203 -11.92 10.40 0.45
C VAL A 203 -12.83 11.63 0.48
N VAL A 204 -13.63 11.81 -0.55
CA VAL A 204 -14.51 12.96 -0.69
C VAL A 204 -15.94 12.51 -0.93
N VAL A 205 -16.89 13.08 -0.17
CA VAL A 205 -18.32 12.85 -0.33
C VAL A 205 -18.93 14.01 -1.09
N TYR A 206 -19.68 13.70 -2.14
CA TYR A 206 -20.33 14.65 -3.00
C TYR A 206 -21.84 14.65 -2.80
N ALA A 207 -22.48 15.79 -3.08
CA ALA A 207 -23.93 15.91 -3.02
C ALA A 207 -24.62 15.13 -4.14
N ASP A 208 -23.96 15.02 -5.30
CA ASP A 208 -24.51 14.40 -6.50
C ASP A 208 -23.48 13.61 -7.30
N ASP A 209 -23.96 12.80 -8.27
CA ASP A 209 -23.11 12.01 -9.16
C ASP A 209 -22.24 12.85 -10.09
N LYS A 210 -22.56 14.12 -10.27
CA LYS A 210 -21.80 15.05 -11.12
C LYS A 210 -20.55 15.57 -10.40
N LYS A 211 -20.37 15.23 -9.12
CA LYS A 211 -19.20 15.58 -8.28
C LYS A 211 -18.89 17.08 -8.23
N LYS A 212 -19.92 17.92 -8.32
CA LYS A 212 -19.75 19.38 -8.34
C LYS A 212 -19.70 20.01 -6.96
N GLN A 213 -20.48 19.47 -6.03
CA GLN A 213 -20.55 20.00 -4.68
C GLN A 213 -19.98 18.99 -3.68
N ILE A 214 -18.97 19.40 -2.92
CA ILE A 214 -18.36 18.63 -1.86
C ILE A 214 -19.13 18.85 -0.55
N LEU A 215 -19.49 17.78 0.12
CA LEU A 215 -20.15 17.79 1.45
C LEU A 215 -19.19 17.46 2.56
N GLU A 216 -18.33 16.47 2.33
CA GLU A 216 -17.36 16.02 3.34
C GLU A 216 -16.01 15.74 2.68
N VAL A 217 -14.94 16.03 3.39
CA VAL A 217 -13.56 15.68 3.02
C VAL A 217 -12.95 14.89 4.16
N HIS A 218 -12.46 13.70 3.87
CA HIS A 218 -11.74 12.88 4.81
C HIS A 218 -10.26 12.91 4.47
N GLN A 219 -9.43 13.19 5.47
CA GLN A 219 -7.97 13.16 5.39
C GLN A 219 -7.44 12.05 6.28
N ILE A 220 -6.50 11.29 5.77
CA ILE A 220 -5.87 10.17 6.46
C ILE A 220 -4.39 10.50 6.68
N GLY A 221 -3.90 10.42 7.91
CA GLY A 221 -2.53 10.83 8.18
C GLY A 221 -2.03 10.43 9.57
N ASP A 222 -0.89 10.99 9.95
CA ASP A 222 -0.25 10.70 11.21
C ASP A 222 -0.58 11.74 12.29
N MET A 223 -0.91 11.25 13.48
CA MET A 223 -1.10 12.08 14.68
C MET A 223 0.20 12.20 15.46
N ARG A 224 0.50 13.40 15.93
CA ARG A 224 1.59 13.63 16.89
C ARG A 224 1.14 13.29 18.30
N THR A 225 1.97 12.54 19.03
CA THR A 225 1.71 12.16 20.42
C THR A 225 2.24 13.17 21.45
N ARG A 226 3.21 14.01 21.07
CA ARG A 226 3.72 15.08 21.96
C ARG A 226 2.92 16.36 21.81
N GLY A 227 2.28 16.83 22.89
CA GLY A 227 1.54 18.08 22.94
C GLY A 227 0.05 17.98 22.59
N GLY A 228 -0.56 16.83 22.85
CA GLY A 228 -1.99 16.55 22.60
C GLY A 228 -2.21 15.83 21.27
N PHE A 229 -3.39 15.22 21.14
CA PHE A 229 -3.82 14.53 19.92
C PHE A 229 -4.10 15.55 18.80
N ARG A 230 -3.16 15.72 17.87
CA ARG A 230 -3.32 16.61 16.72
C ARG A 230 -2.56 16.08 15.50
N PRO A 231 -3.06 16.34 14.27
CA PRO A 231 -2.38 15.95 13.04
C PRO A 231 -0.97 16.54 12.95
N SER A 232 -0.10 15.91 12.16
CA SER A 232 1.25 16.43 11.90
C SER A 232 1.19 17.85 11.29
N SER A 233 2.28 18.62 11.34
CA SER A 233 2.29 19.99 10.77
C SER A 233 1.91 20.01 9.29
N ARG A 234 2.30 18.97 8.54
CA ARG A 234 1.96 18.81 7.12
C ARG A 234 0.46 18.60 6.94
N GLU A 235 -0.13 17.70 7.71
CA GLU A 235 -1.57 17.39 7.64
C GLU A 235 -2.42 18.58 8.05
N ARG A 236 -2.00 19.30 9.10
CA ARG A 236 -2.68 20.54 9.50
C ARG A 236 -2.67 21.59 8.39
N GLY A 237 -1.53 21.79 7.72
CA GLY A 237 -1.44 22.70 6.58
C GLY A 237 -2.42 22.31 5.46
N ALA A 238 -2.52 21.02 5.14
CA ALA A 238 -3.46 20.55 4.13
C ALA A 238 -4.92 20.78 4.54
N ILE A 239 -5.28 20.48 5.79
CA ILE A 239 -6.63 20.70 6.35
C ILE A 239 -7.01 22.18 6.32
N MET A 240 -6.09 23.06 6.70
CA MET A 240 -6.33 24.51 6.68
C MET A 240 -6.53 25.05 5.27
N ASP A 241 -5.70 24.60 4.30
CA ASP A 241 -5.87 24.98 2.89
C ASP A 241 -7.21 24.51 2.33
N ILE A 242 -7.64 23.28 2.67
CA ILE A 242 -8.93 22.71 2.28
C ILE A 242 -10.08 23.53 2.91
N ARG A 243 -9.98 23.85 4.19
CA ARG A 243 -10.97 24.68 4.90
C ARG A 243 -11.10 26.05 4.26
N GLU A 244 -9.98 26.72 3.98
CA GLU A 244 -9.99 28.03 3.31
C GLU A 244 -10.64 27.97 1.92
N ALA A 245 -10.43 26.87 1.18
CA ALA A 245 -10.97 26.71 -0.17
C ALA A 245 -12.47 26.41 -0.19
N LEU A 246 -12.95 25.56 0.72
CA LEU A 246 -14.33 25.03 0.71
C LEU A 246 -15.28 25.74 1.68
N GLY A 247 -14.76 26.51 2.64
CA GLY A 247 -15.53 27.20 3.68
C GLY A 247 -16.03 26.28 4.79
N ASP A 248 -16.81 26.86 5.72
CA ASP A 248 -17.20 26.19 6.98
C ASP A 248 -18.36 25.19 6.80
N ASN A 249 -19.07 25.25 5.68
CA ASN A 249 -20.20 24.36 5.38
C ASN A 249 -19.77 22.94 4.98
N VAL A 250 -18.47 22.70 4.72
CA VAL A 250 -17.95 21.40 4.37
C VAL A 250 -17.37 20.73 5.59
N ARG A 251 -17.84 19.52 5.86
CA ARG A 251 -17.35 18.70 6.97
C ARG A 251 -15.95 18.15 6.64
N ILE A 252 -14.96 18.40 7.50
CA ILE A 252 -13.63 17.81 7.37
C ILE A 252 -13.41 16.82 8.50
N VAL A 253 -13.03 15.60 8.16
CA VAL A 253 -12.79 14.50 9.09
C VAL A 253 -11.35 14.02 8.93
N PHE A 254 -10.62 13.94 10.02
CA PHE A 254 -9.27 13.40 10.03
C PHE A 254 -9.26 11.99 10.62
N HIS A 255 -8.64 11.06 9.91
CA HIS A 255 -8.46 9.67 10.30
C HIS A 255 -6.99 9.41 10.61
N ASP A 256 -6.70 9.04 11.86
CA ASP A 256 -5.36 8.58 12.22
C ASP A 256 -5.16 7.14 11.72
N LYS A 257 -3.96 6.85 11.26
CA LYS A 257 -3.56 5.49 10.84
C LYS A 257 -3.63 4.44 11.96
N LYS A 258 -3.86 4.87 13.19
CA LYS A 258 -4.12 4.00 14.37
C LYS A 258 -5.60 3.78 14.67
N GLY A 259 -6.49 4.26 13.79
CA GLY A 259 -7.94 4.06 13.90
C GLY A 259 -8.70 5.14 14.67
N GLN A 260 -8.05 6.21 15.12
CA GLN A 260 -8.76 7.34 15.72
C GLN A 260 -9.35 8.24 14.64
N VAL A 261 -10.58 8.68 14.86
CA VAL A 261 -11.30 9.61 13.99
C VAL A 261 -11.52 10.92 14.72
N THR A 262 -11.15 12.02 14.11
CA THR A 262 -11.34 13.37 14.68
C THR A 262 -12.10 14.24 13.70
N LEU A 263 -13.23 14.76 14.13
CA LEU A 263 -13.94 15.81 13.39
C LEU A 263 -13.19 17.13 13.57
N ILE A 264 -12.93 17.79 12.46
CA ILE A 264 -12.29 19.11 12.47
C ILE A 264 -13.38 20.15 12.67
N ASP A 265 -13.43 20.69 13.86
CA ASP A 265 -14.31 21.80 14.24
C ASP A 265 -13.75 23.09 13.63
N PRO A 266 -14.51 23.80 12.76
CA PRO A 266 -14.06 25.05 12.17
C PRO A 266 -13.74 26.11 13.22
N ASP A 267 -14.47 26.15 14.33
CA ASP A 267 -14.31 27.15 15.39
C ASP A 267 -13.03 26.89 16.22
N LYS A 268 -12.48 25.68 16.17
CA LYS A 268 -11.25 25.28 16.86
C LYS A 268 -10.04 25.13 15.95
N ALA A 269 -10.17 25.42 14.67
CA ALA A 269 -9.06 25.29 13.71
C ALA A 269 -7.87 26.20 14.07
N ASP A 270 -8.11 27.30 14.79
CA ASP A 270 -7.06 28.20 15.26
C ASP A 270 -6.19 27.60 16.37
N ASP A 271 -6.69 26.66 17.18
CA ASP A 271 -5.91 25.95 18.20
C ASP A 271 -4.82 25.06 17.56
N TRP A 272 -4.87 24.85 16.25
CA TRP A 272 -3.93 24.05 15.48
C TRP A 272 -2.89 24.88 14.73
N LYS A 273 -3.00 26.22 14.76
CA LYS A 273 -1.95 27.10 14.21
C LYS A 273 -0.69 26.93 15.06
N GLU A 274 0.45 26.70 14.43
CA GLU A 274 1.72 26.78 15.15
C GLU A 274 1.85 28.20 15.70
N PRO A 275 2.27 28.37 16.99
CA PRO A 275 2.60 29.68 17.49
C PRO A 275 3.63 30.26 16.52
N SER A 276 3.34 31.45 16.00
CA SER A 276 4.21 32.14 15.06
C SER A 276 5.63 32.11 15.61
N LYS A 277 6.63 31.78 14.77
CA LYS A 277 8.07 31.81 15.09
C LYS A 277 8.54 33.25 15.38
N LYS A 278 7.89 33.96 16.31
CA LYS A 278 8.36 35.20 16.87
C LYS A 278 9.04 34.89 18.19
N HIS A 279 10.31 35.16 18.22
CA HIS A 279 11.24 35.14 19.37
C HIS A 279 11.96 33.80 19.65
N ARG A 280 12.85 33.39 18.73
CA ARG A 280 14.19 32.97 19.12
C ARG A 280 15.16 34.06 18.67
N LYS A 281 15.16 35.20 19.36
CA LYS A 281 16.29 36.12 19.38
C LYS A 281 16.83 36.11 20.80
N ASN A 282 18.09 35.67 20.89
CA ASN A 282 19.07 36.03 21.94
C ASN A 282 18.76 35.69 23.40
N SER A 283 19.38 34.64 23.88
CA SER A 283 20.18 34.77 25.10
C SER A 283 21.45 33.97 24.93
N CYS A 284 22.55 34.69 25.09
CA CYS A 284 23.93 34.23 25.07
C CYS A 284 24.18 33.03 25.95
#